data_a566071e4a59913cf765ca907e06d73d
#
_entry.id   a566071e4a59913cf765ca907e06d73d
#
_cell.length_a   1.000
_cell.length_b   1.000
_cell.length_c   1.000
_cell.angle_alpha   90.00
_cell.angle_beta   90.00
_cell.angle_gamma   90.00
#
_symmetry.space_group_name_H-M   'P 1'
#
loop_
_entity.id
_entity.type
_entity.pdbx_description
1 polymer ?
#
loop_
_entity_poly.entity_id
_entity_poly.type
_entity_poly.pdbx_seq_one_letter_code
_entity_poly.pdbx_strand_id
1 'polypeptide(L)'
;MSEDPKSSTKYVMVESGPPSDEDEINLLELIRTLLQAWKTIVGITILCTGLAVAYALYAPEVFKAEILLAPAQEDETAASSFLNKFGGLVVIAGVKDKSSSFMSRVLGTLKSRQFLENFILEHNLLEQIFSDQWSIERKEWIPRKDGSIVTISDGIDLFLNSIACEEDKSTSLYTVSVTLNDPKLASLICNEVVISLNSKFRERAIERALLKEEYLKEELSKTSLSDMKNVLYTMLQAEKQKAMLANITKNAAFEVIDPAVSGSMIKPNRKLIVALGGVCGGFLGIFAVFFAQFLRKLKSTNSEATTHS
;
A
#
# COMPACT_ATOMS: atom_id res chain seq x y z
N MET A 1 40.46 -4.73 -95.15
CA MET A 1 39.36 -4.20 -95.93
C MET A 1 38.14 -4.21 -95.05
N SER A 2 37.90 -3.05 -94.70
CA SER A 2 36.76 -2.17 -94.48
C SER A 2 36.04 -2.47 -93.19
N GLU A 3 36.13 -1.61 -92.30
CA GLU A 3 35.41 -0.36 -92.02
C GLU A 3 34.37 -0.55 -90.92
N ASP A 4 34.65 0.11 -89.79
CA ASP A 4 33.70 0.46 -88.73
C ASP A 4 32.56 1.31 -89.29
N PRO A 5 31.43 1.30 -88.59
CA PRO A 5 31.02 2.60 -88.09
C PRO A 5 30.60 2.65 -86.59
N LYS A 6 31.14 3.64 -85.97
CA LYS A 6 30.82 4.21 -84.65
C LYS A 6 29.35 4.42 -84.45
N SER A 7 28.82 3.78 -83.42
CA SER A 7 27.53 4.15 -82.81
C SER A 7 27.78 5.17 -81.70
N SER A 8 27.40 6.41 -81.95
CA SER A 8 27.46 7.53 -81.02
C SER A 8 26.31 7.39 -79.99
N THR A 9 26.62 6.94 -78.80
CA THR A 9 25.66 6.95 -77.69
C THR A 9 25.59 8.38 -77.14
N LYS A 10 24.48 9.03 -77.42
CA LYS A 10 24.14 10.37 -76.93
C LYS A 10 23.71 10.23 -75.49
N TYR A 11 24.61 10.58 -74.56
CA TYR A 11 24.25 10.69 -73.16
C TYR A 11 23.31 11.91 -72.95
N VAL A 12 22.05 11.67 -72.63
CA VAL A 12 21.14 12.70 -72.14
C VAL A 12 21.54 12.96 -70.73
N MET A 13 22.16 14.08 -70.41
CA MET A 13 22.29 14.60 -69.04
C MET A 13 20.87 14.92 -68.61
N VAL A 14 20.35 14.09 -67.70
CA VAL A 14 19.20 14.46 -66.84
C VAL A 14 19.75 15.45 -65.85
N GLU A 15 19.46 16.70 -66.04
CA GLU A 15 19.66 17.79 -65.09
C GLU A 15 18.79 17.48 -63.90
N SER A 16 19.41 16.91 -62.86
CA SER A 16 18.76 16.76 -61.53
C SER A 16 18.52 18.17 -61.00
N GLY A 17 17.29 18.59 -61.07
CA GLY A 17 16.84 19.80 -60.40
C GLY A 17 17.26 19.81 -58.94
N PRO A 18 17.45 20.96 -58.32
CA PRO A 18 17.80 21.03 -56.91
C PRO A 18 16.80 20.23 -56.10
N PRO A 19 17.24 19.47 -55.06
CA PRO A 19 16.31 18.76 -54.17
C PRO A 19 15.32 19.79 -53.62
N SER A 20 14.06 19.48 -53.79
CA SER A 20 12.98 20.28 -53.23
C SER A 20 13.14 20.31 -51.69
N ASP A 21 13.45 21.47 -51.15
CA ASP A 21 13.59 21.76 -49.72
C ASP A 21 12.25 21.68 -48.95
N GLU A 22 11.27 20.93 -49.49
CA GLU A 22 9.89 20.93 -48.96
C GLU A 22 9.67 20.00 -47.76
N ASP A 23 10.61 19.11 -47.42
CA ASP A 23 10.43 18.15 -46.31
C ASP A 23 11.50 18.24 -45.19
N GLU A 24 12.44 19.18 -45.24
CA GLU A 24 13.37 19.38 -44.15
C GLU A 24 12.66 20.17 -43.00
N ILE A 25 12.34 19.48 -41.92
CA ILE A 25 11.88 20.13 -40.69
C ILE A 25 12.99 21.04 -40.17
N ASN A 26 12.85 22.33 -40.44
CA ASN A 26 13.85 23.34 -40.10
C ASN A 26 13.84 23.57 -38.58
N LEU A 27 14.69 22.82 -37.85
CA LEU A 27 14.84 22.89 -36.39
C LEU A 27 15.07 24.33 -35.90
N LEU A 28 15.75 25.14 -36.66
CA LEU A 28 16.00 26.56 -36.37
C LEU A 28 14.70 27.38 -36.39
N GLU A 29 13.77 27.08 -37.29
CA GLU A 29 12.50 27.77 -37.40
C GLU A 29 11.55 27.37 -36.21
N LEU A 30 11.59 26.10 -35.80
CA LEU A 30 10.90 25.62 -34.58
C LEU A 30 11.41 26.35 -33.33
N ILE A 31 12.72 26.47 -33.14
CA ILE A 31 13.31 27.17 -31.98
C ILE A 31 12.95 28.64 -32.02
N ARG A 32 13.00 29.29 -33.17
CA ARG A 32 12.65 30.72 -33.36
C ARG A 32 11.18 30.97 -32.98
N THR A 33 10.29 30.08 -33.39
CA THR A 33 8.87 30.11 -33.02
C THR A 33 8.66 30.00 -31.54
N LEU A 34 9.36 29.06 -30.92
CA LEU A 34 9.29 28.86 -29.44
C LEU A 34 9.73 30.12 -28.70
N LEU A 35 10.84 30.72 -29.12
CA LEU A 35 11.36 31.96 -28.53
C LEU A 35 10.44 33.16 -28.78
N GLN A 36 9.74 33.22 -29.90
CA GLN A 36 8.82 34.31 -30.21
C GLN A 36 7.51 34.19 -29.42
N ALA A 37 7.09 32.95 -29.09
CA ALA A 37 5.87 32.65 -28.34
C ALA A 37 6.10 32.38 -26.83
N TRP A 38 7.31 32.69 -26.31
CA TRP A 38 7.69 32.38 -24.92
C TRP A 38 6.68 32.90 -23.88
N LYS A 39 6.07 34.09 -24.11
CA LYS A 39 5.06 34.66 -23.25
C LYS A 39 3.81 33.79 -23.13
N THR A 40 3.39 33.15 -24.21
CA THR A 40 2.25 32.23 -24.25
C THR A 40 2.57 30.95 -23.50
N ILE A 41 3.78 30.38 -23.69
CA ILE A 41 4.24 29.18 -22.99
C ILE A 41 4.29 29.43 -21.49
N VAL A 42 4.93 30.54 -21.08
CA VAL A 42 5.02 30.95 -19.66
C VAL A 42 3.64 31.18 -19.06
N GLY A 43 2.74 31.84 -19.80
CA GLY A 43 1.37 32.09 -19.35
C GLY A 43 0.60 30.79 -19.08
N ILE A 44 0.66 29.81 -19.99
CA ILE A 44 0.02 28.51 -19.82
C ILE A 44 0.67 27.71 -18.68
N THR A 45 2.00 27.76 -18.58
CA THR A 45 2.73 27.08 -17.50
C THR A 45 2.34 27.64 -16.13
N ILE A 46 2.27 28.97 -15.98
CA ILE A 46 1.84 29.63 -14.73
C ILE A 46 0.38 29.26 -14.39
N LEU A 47 -0.50 29.22 -15.38
CA LEU A 47 -1.91 28.86 -15.17
C LEU A 47 -2.03 27.40 -14.69
N CYS A 48 -1.36 26.47 -15.36
CA CYS A 48 -1.36 25.04 -14.98
C CYS A 48 -0.72 24.83 -13.59
N THR A 49 0.38 25.50 -13.30
CA THR A 49 1.04 25.45 -11.98
C THR A 49 0.13 26.04 -10.90
N GLY A 50 -0.55 27.15 -11.17
CA GLY A 50 -1.53 27.76 -10.27
C GLY A 50 -2.70 26.82 -9.94
N LEU A 51 -3.24 26.12 -10.94
CA LEU A 51 -4.26 25.09 -10.75
C LEU A 51 -3.73 23.90 -9.94
N ALA A 52 -2.50 23.47 -10.19
CA ALA A 52 -1.86 22.39 -9.43
C ALA A 52 -1.64 22.78 -7.96
N VAL A 53 -1.26 24.03 -7.68
CA VAL A 53 -1.14 24.57 -6.31
C VAL A 53 -2.50 24.61 -5.63
N ALA A 54 -3.53 25.14 -6.30
CA ALA A 54 -4.89 25.15 -5.77
C ALA A 54 -5.36 23.73 -5.41
N TYR A 55 -5.17 22.76 -6.30
CA TYR A 55 -5.50 21.36 -6.03
C TYR A 55 -4.71 20.81 -4.83
N ALA A 56 -3.39 21.08 -4.75
CA ALA A 56 -2.54 20.60 -3.65
C ALA A 56 -2.93 21.16 -2.27
N LEU A 57 -3.57 22.33 -2.23
CA LEU A 57 -4.08 22.95 -1.01
C LEU A 57 -5.44 22.40 -0.58
N TYR A 58 -6.29 22.03 -1.54
CA TYR A 58 -7.63 21.47 -1.27
C TYR A 58 -7.64 19.94 -1.09
N ALA A 59 -6.58 19.25 -1.50
CA ALA A 59 -6.51 17.79 -1.38
C ALA A 59 -6.49 17.38 0.11
N PRO A 60 -7.28 16.35 0.49
CA PRO A 60 -7.34 15.88 1.87
C PRO A 60 -5.98 15.38 2.35
N GLU A 61 -5.61 15.78 3.55
CA GLU A 61 -4.38 15.34 4.19
C GLU A 61 -4.54 13.92 4.71
N VAL A 62 -3.52 13.10 4.49
CA VAL A 62 -3.48 11.70 4.92
C VAL A 62 -2.22 11.48 5.73
N PHE A 63 -2.39 10.96 6.93
CA PHE A 63 -1.32 10.69 7.88
C PHE A 63 -1.11 9.21 8.06
N LYS A 64 0.14 8.79 8.19
CA LYS A 64 0.56 7.42 8.46
C LYS A 64 1.20 7.35 9.84
N ALA A 65 0.65 6.56 10.72
CA ALA A 65 1.27 6.18 11.99
C ALA A 65 1.91 4.80 11.83
N GLU A 66 3.09 4.61 12.42
CA GLU A 66 3.86 3.36 12.32
C GLU A 66 4.28 2.91 13.71
N ILE A 67 4.21 1.61 13.94
CA ILE A 67 4.68 0.93 15.14
C ILE A 67 5.66 -0.15 14.75
N LEU A 68 6.84 -0.18 15.40
CA LEU A 68 7.87 -1.18 15.16
C LEU A 68 7.73 -2.32 16.17
N LEU A 69 7.70 -3.53 15.68
CA LEU A 69 7.37 -4.74 16.42
C LEU A 69 8.42 -5.82 16.19
N ALA A 70 8.77 -6.54 17.26
CA ALA A 70 9.42 -7.84 17.15
C ALA A 70 8.38 -8.96 17.25
N PRO A 71 8.56 -10.09 16.53
CA PRO A 71 7.74 -11.27 16.78
C PRO A 71 7.94 -11.74 18.20
N ALA A 72 6.82 -12.00 18.92
CA ALA A 72 6.93 -12.60 20.25
C ALA A 72 7.62 -13.95 20.13
N GLN A 73 8.70 -14.11 20.86
CA GLN A 73 9.37 -15.41 20.96
C GLN A 73 8.43 -16.34 21.75
N GLU A 74 7.89 -17.38 21.08
CA GLU A 74 7.36 -18.50 21.85
C GLU A 74 8.55 -19.00 22.68
N ASP A 75 8.41 -19.04 24.01
CA ASP A 75 9.41 -19.62 24.89
C ASP A 75 9.58 -21.12 24.56
N GLU A 76 10.29 -21.38 23.47
CA GLU A 76 10.67 -22.73 23.04
C GLU A 76 11.54 -23.44 24.06
N THR A 77 12.18 -22.66 24.97
CA THR A 77 13.11 -23.20 25.98
C THR A 77 12.45 -24.16 26.96
N ALA A 78 11.19 -23.93 27.36
CA ALA A 78 10.49 -24.85 28.25
C ALA A 78 10.00 -26.09 27.51
N ALA A 79 9.49 -25.95 26.27
CA ALA A 79 9.03 -27.08 25.46
C ALA A 79 10.20 -27.86 24.86
N SER A 80 11.27 -27.21 24.42
CA SER A 80 12.45 -27.87 23.84
C SER A 80 13.29 -28.58 24.89
N SER A 81 13.44 -28.03 26.09
CA SER A 81 14.15 -28.72 27.19
C SER A 81 13.39 -29.96 27.66
N PHE A 82 12.08 -29.96 27.56
CA PHE A 82 11.24 -31.13 27.85
C PHE A 82 11.34 -32.18 26.75
N LEU A 83 11.28 -31.78 25.48
CA LEU A 83 11.43 -32.66 24.33
C LEU A 83 12.83 -33.26 24.24
N ASN A 84 13.87 -32.56 24.64
CA ASN A 84 15.25 -33.05 24.73
C ASN A 84 15.42 -34.12 25.81
N LYS A 85 14.64 -34.11 26.89
CA LYS A 85 14.64 -35.17 27.91
C LYS A 85 13.99 -36.47 27.44
N PHE A 86 13.10 -36.42 26.47
CA PHE A 86 12.43 -37.61 25.89
C PHE A 86 13.03 -38.07 24.55
N GLY A 87 14.24 -37.65 24.23
CA GLY A 87 15.12 -38.21 23.22
C GLY A 87 14.54 -38.47 21.84
N GLY A 88 14.98 -37.73 20.86
CA GLY A 88 15.22 -38.22 19.50
C GLY A 88 14.06 -38.38 18.53
N LEU A 89 12.80 -38.43 18.92
CA LEU A 89 11.68 -38.70 18.01
C LEU A 89 11.13 -37.49 17.26
N VAL A 90 11.51 -36.29 17.68
CA VAL A 90 10.96 -35.01 17.13
C VAL A 90 11.67 -34.57 15.84
N VAL A 91 12.85 -35.09 15.55
CA VAL A 91 13.64 -34.76 14.34
C VAL A 91 12.96 -35.27 13.05
N ILE A 92 12.08 -36.25 13.16
CA ILE A 92 11.40 -36.88 11.99
C ILE A 92 10.18 -36.06 11.50
N ALA A 93 9.66 -35.18 12.32
CA ALA A 93 8.42 -34.42 12.00
C ALA A 93 8.65 -33.10 11.24
N GLY A 94 9.77 -32.91 10.56
CA GLY A 94 9.95 -31.85 9.55
C GLY A 94 9.56 -30.43 10.00
N VAL A 95 9.85 -30.03 11.24
CA VAL A 95 9.53 -28.70 11.76
C VAL A 95 10.60 -27.70 11.32
N LYS A 96 10.71 -27.50 10.01
CA LYS A 96 11.31 -26.29 9.44
C LYS A 96 10.21 -25.25 9.35
N ASP A 97 10.43 -24.04 9.90
CA ASP A 97 9.61 -22.83 9.78
C ASP A 97 8.33 -22.73 10.64
N LYS A 98 8.41 -23.02 11.94
CA LYS A 98 7.29 -22.70 12.85
C LYS A 98 7.08 -21.18 12.99
N SER A 99 8.13 -20.38 12.96
CA SER A 99 8.05 -18.93 13.08
C SER A 99 7.32 -18.28 11.90
N SER A 100 7.64 -18.68 10.66
CA SER A 100 6.97 -18.17 9.46
C SER A 100 5.48 -18.53 9.44
N SER A 101 5.13 -19.74 9.86
CA SER A 101 3.73 -20.17 9.95
C SER A 101 2.95 -19.47 11.06
N PHE A 102 3.60 -19.13 12.18
CA PHE A 102 2.99 -18.36 13.26
C PHE A 102 2.71 -16.94 12.81
N MET A 103 3.71 -16.25 12.22
CA MET A 103 3.53 -14.90 11.71
C MET A 103 2.49 -14.82 10.59
N SER A 104 2.43 -15.81 9.69
CA SER A 104 1.36 -15.88 8.69
C SER A 104 -0.03 -15.94 9.32
N ARG A 105 -0.21 -16.64 10.46
CA ARG A 105 -1.48 -16.64 11.20
C ARG A 105 -1.76 -15.31 11.87
N VAL A 106 -0.75 -14.66 12.44
CA VAL A 106 -0.88 -13.33 13.05
C VAL A 106 -1.34 -12.31 12.01
N LEU A 107 -0.65 -12.25 10.87
CA LEU A 107 -0.99 -11.36 9.77
C LEU A 107 -2.37 -11.67 9.16
N GLY A 108 -2.70 -12.96 9.02
CA GLY A 108 -4.02 -13.39 8.58
C GLY A 108 -5.13 -13.00 9.56
N THR A 109 -4.85 -13.02 10.88
CA THR A 109 -5.81 -12.56 11.89
C THR A 109 -6.00 -11.04 11.82
N LEU A 110 -4.92 -10.27 11.67
CA LEU A 110 -4.98 -8.81 11.53
C LEU A 110 -5.89 -8.37 10.36
N LYS A 111 -5.90 -9.13 9.27
CA LYS A 111 -6.74 -8.88 8.09
C LYS A 111 -8.06 -9.63 8.09
N SER A 112 -8.40 -10.36 9.16
CA SER A 112 -9.65 -11.09 9.20
C SER A 112 -10.84 -10.17 9.51
N ARG A 113 -11.96 -10.35 8.78
CA ARG A 113 -13.18 -9.56 9.00
C ARG A 113 -13.68 -9.67 10.44
N GLN A 114 -13.66 -10.86 11.01
CA GLN A 114 -14.11 -11.09 12.39
C GLN A 114 -13.26 -10.33 13.43
N PHE A 115 -11.93 -10.28 13.23
CA PHE A 115 -11.06 -9.52 14.13
C PHE A 115 -11.34 -8.02 14.01
N LEU A 116 -11.42 -7.50 12.78
CA LEU A 116 -11.67 -6.08 12.52
C LEU A 116 -13.06 -5.66 13.00
N GLU A 117 -14.09 -6.48 12.81
CA GLU A 117 -15.43 -6.22 13.33
C GLU A 117 -15.43 -6.07 14.85
N ASN A 118 -14.86 -7.04 15.57
CA ASN A 118 -14.75 -6.98 17.04
C ASN A 118 -13.95 -5.76 17.48
N PHE A 119 -12.83 -5.48 16.85
CA PHE A 119 -11.97 -4.34 17.14
C PHE A 119 -12.70 -3.01 16.97
N ILE A 120 -13.44 -2.84 15.87
CA ILE A 120 -14.21 -1.62 15.58
C ILE A 120 -15.32 -1.43 16.63
N LEU A 121 -16.02 -2.50 16.98
CA LEU A 121 -17.12 -2.45 17.97
C LEU A 121 -16.62 -2.18 19.39
N GLU A 122 -15.55 -2.87 19.81
CA GLU A 122 -14.97 -2.75 21.15
C GLU A 122 -14.47 -1.32 21.45
N HIS A 123 -13.88 -0.67 20.43
CA HIS A 123 -13.31 0.67 20.57
C HIS A 123 -14.22 1.79 20.05
N ASN A 124 -15.46 1.50 19.62
CA ASN A 124 -16.42 2.46 19.04
C ASN A 124 -15.78 3.32 17.91
N LEU A 125 -15.01 2.69 17.04
CA LEU A 125 -14.19 3.39 16.06
C LEU A 125 -14.99 3.98 14.89
N LEU A 126 -16.18 3.46 14.59
CA LEU A 126 -17.02 3.98 13.50
C LEU A 126 -17.35 5.47 13.71
N GLU A 127 -17.77 5.84 14.92
CA GLU A 127 -18.15 7.22 15.24
C GLU A 127 -16.95 8.19 15.15
N GLN A 128 -15.76 7.70 15.49
CA GLN A 128 -14.53 8.49 15.48
C GLN A 128 -14.00 8.68 14.04
N ILE A 129 -14.04 7.62 13.23
CA ILE A 129 -13.51 7.62 11.87
C ILE A 129 -14.44 8.36 10.90
N PHE A 130 -15.76 8.15 11.06
CA PHE A 130 -16.78 8.78 10.24
C PHE A 130 -17.48 9.92 10.97
N SER A 131 -16.71 10.71 11.73
CA SER A 131 -17.21 11.82 12.53
C SER A 131 -18.04 12.84 11.73
N ASP A 132 -17.72 13.04 10.44
CA ASP A 132 -18.48 13.92 9.53
C ASP A 132 -19.88 13.40 9.22
N GLN A 133 -20.12 12.09 9.44
CA GLN A 133 -21.38 11.41 9.19
C GLN A 133 -22.08 10.98 10.49
N TRP A 134 -21.56 11.41 11.64
CA TRP A 134 -22.12 11.11 12.96
C TRP A 134 -22.61 12.39 13.64
N SER A 135 -23.89 12.43 14.01
CA SER A 135 -24.45 13.54 14.80
C SER A 135 -24.27 13.26 16.30
N ILE A 136 -23.34 13.96 16.93
CA ILE A 136 -23.07 13.85 18.38
C ILE A 136 -24.31 14.21 19.21
N GLU A 137 -25.10 15.21 18.75
CA GLU A 137 -26.29 15.70 19.47
C GLU A 137 -27.43 14.69 19.47
N ARG A 138 -27.66 14.02 18.32
CA ARG A 138 -28.78 13.08 18.12
C ARG A 138 -28.39 11.62 18.37
N LYS A 139 -27.06 11.34 18.40
CA LYS A 139 -26.50 9.97 18.42
C LYS A 139 -27.02 9.10 17.27
N GLU A 140 -27.10 9.68 16.08
CA GLU A 140 -27.63 9.05 14.88
C GLU A 140 -26.67 9.27 13.68
N TRP A 141 -26.67 8.31 12.77
CA TRP A 141 -25.94 8.43 11.52
C TRP A 141 -26.65 9.37 10.55
N ILE A 142 -25.91 10.31 9.99
CA ILE A 142 -26.40 11.22 8.94
C ILE A 142 -26.40 10.44 7.60
N PRO A 143 -27.56 10.30 6.95
CA PRO A 143 -27.63 9.60 5.67
C PRO A 143 -26.76 10.28 4.60
N ARG A 144 -26.04 9.47 3.81
CA ARG A 144 -25.31 9.93 2.63
C ARG A 144 -26.27 10.44 1.56
N LYS A 145 -25.73 11.05 0.49
CA LYS A 145 -26.54 11.58 -0.64
C LYS A 145 -27.38 10.51 -1.33
N ASP A 146 -26.99 9.26 -1.28
CA ASP A 146 -27.68 8.09 -1.81
C ASP A 146 -28.71 7.47 -0.83
N GLY A 147 -28.85 8.05 0.36
CA GLY A 147 -29.74 7.56 1.43
C GLY A 147 -29.14 6.44 2.29
N SER A 148 -27.92 5.96 2.02
CA SER A 148 -27.26 4.95 2.83
C SER A 148 -26.70 5.56 4.13
N ILE A 149 -26.61 4.74 5.18
CA ILE A 149 -25.95 5.08 6.44
C ILE A 149 -24.64 4.31 6.56
N VAL A 150 -23.74 4.79 7.42
CA VAL A 150 -22.49 4.09 7.74
C VAL A 150 -22.79 2.76 8.41
N THR A 151 -22.16 1.71 7.92
CA THR A 151 -22.28 0.34 8.43
C THR A 151 -20.94 -0.18 8.95
N ILE A 152 -20.97 -1.26 9.73
CA ILE A 152 -19.76 -1.94 10.18
C ILE A 152 -18.89 -2.42 9.00
N SER A 153 -19.53 -2.78 7.89
CA SER A 153 -18.81 -3.19 6.65
C SER A 153 -17.97 -2.05 6.08
N ASP A 154 -18.47 -0.81 6.10
CA ASP A 154 -17.70 0.37 5.66
C ASP A 154 -16.44 0.55 6.51
N GLY A 155 -16.54 0.33 7.82
CA GLY A 155 -15.40 0.36 8.75
C GLY A 155 -14.40 -0.75 8.45
N ILE A 156 -14.86 -1.99 8.26
CA ILE A 156 -13.99 -3.12 7.92
C ILE A 156 -13.25 -2.87 6.61
N ASP A 157 -13.93 -2.41 5.56
CA ASP A 157 -13.35 -2.15 4.25
C ASP A 157 -12.33 -1.00 4.32
N LEU A 158 -12.60 0.03 5.14
CA LEU A 158 -11.64 1.09 5.42
C LEU A 158 -10.38 0.53 6.10
N PHE A 159 -10.53 -0.29 7.14
CA PHE A 159 -9.38 -0.87 7.85
C PHE A 159 -8.57 -1.82 6.99
N LEU A 160 -9.19 -2.65 6.16
CA LEU A 160 -8.50 -3.53 5.21
C LEU A 160 -7.60 -2.76 4.24
N ASN A 161 -7.99 -1.52 3.88
CA ASN A 161 -7.22 -0.65 2.99
C ASN A 161 -6.24 0.28 3.72
N SER A 162 -6.48 0.55 5.01
CA SER A 162 -5.69 1.51 5.79
C SER A 162 -4.61 0.86 6.66
N ILE A 163 -4.76 -0.42 7.01
CA ILE A 163 -3.78 -1.16 7.80
C ILE A 163 -2.84 -1.94 6.87
N ALA A 164 -1.54 -1.67 6.99
CA ALA A 164 -0.51 -2.45 6.35
C ALA A 164 0.45 -3.03 7.41
N CYS A 165 1.01 -4.19 7.11
CA CYS A 165 2.07 -4.80 7.90
C CYS A 165 3.16 -5.26 6.96
N GLU A 166 4.37 -4.77 7.17
CA GLU A 166 5.55 -5.05 6.36
C GLU A 166 6.62 -5.70 7.22
N GLU A 167 7.30 -6.71 6.68
CA GLU A 167 8.43 -7.38 7.31
C GLU A 167 9.72 -6.83 6.73
N ASP A 168 10.62 -6.37 7.60
CA ASP A 168 12.01 -6.12 7.22
C ASP A 168 12.80 -7.43 7.33
N LYS A 169 13.10 -8.01 6.18
CA LYS A 169 13.82 -9.29 6.09
C LYS A 169 15.25 -9.23 6.63
N SER A 170 15.83 -8.04 6.78
CA SER A 170 17.21 -7.86 7.29
C SER A 170 17.25 -7.94 8.81
N THR A 171 16.24 -7.43 9.47
CA THR A 171 16.12 -7.36 10.94
C THR A 171 15.14 -8.36 11.51
N SER A 172 14.27 -8.97 10.67
CA SER A 172 13.12 -9.79 11.08
C SER A 172 12.13 -9.03 11.98
N LEU A 173 12.10 -7.71 11.88
CA LEU A 173 11.13 -6.86 12.55
C LEU A 173 9.92 -6.60 11.66
N TYR A 174 8.80 -6.28 12.27
CA TYR A 174 7.55 -5.97 11.59
C TYR A 174 7.15 -4.53 11.84
N THR A 175 6.79 -3.82 10.78
CA THR A 175 6.21 -2.49 10.89
C THR A 175 4.74 -2.58 10.57
N VAL A 176 3.89 -2.34 11.57
CA VAL A 176 2.45 -2.15 11.36
C VAL A 176 2.20 -0.67 11.18
N SER A 177 1.45 -0.32 10.16
CA SER A 177 1.11 1.06 9.85
C SER A 177 -0.39 1.24 9.66
N VAL A 178 -0.89 2.38 10.12
CA VAL A 178 -2.29 2.80 9.96
C VAL A 178 -2.32 4.15 9.27
N THR A 179 -3.13 4.25 8.23
CA THR A 179 -3.25 5.44 7.39
C THR A 179 -4.65 6.04 7.51
N LEU A 180 -4.77 7.24 8.09
CA LEU A 180 -6.04 7.96 8.30
C LEU A 180 -5.87 9.46 8.07
N ASN A 181 -7.00 10.18 8.07
CA ASN A 181 -7.00 11.65 7.90
C ASN A 181 -6.65 12.38 9.21
N ASP A 182 -6.84 11.76 10.37
CA ASP A 182 -6.46 12.32 11.68
C ASP A 182 -5.17 11.65 12.19
N PRO A 183 -4.07 12.42 12.40
CA PRO A 183 -2.80 11.89 12.86
C PRO A 183 -2.85 11.29 14.27
N LYS A 184 -3.69 11.83 15.15
CA LYS A 184 -3.85 11.33 16.52
C LYS A 184 -4.63 10.02 16.54
N LEU A 185 -5.72 9.97 15.79
CA LEU A 185 -6.52 8.76 15.64
C LEU A 185 -5.72 7.64 14.97
N ALA A 186 -4.89 7.96 13.95
CA ALA A 186 -4.02 7.00 13.32
C ALA A 186 -3.04 6.34 14.31
N SER A 187 -2.38 7.14 15.16
CA SER A 187 -1.43 6.62 16.16
C SER A 187 -2.13 5.84 17.26
N LEU A 188 -3.29 6.30 17.73
CA LEU A 188 -4.09 5.59 18.73
C LEU A 188 -4.51 4.21 18.19
N ILE A 189 -5.11 4.16 17.02
CA ILE A 189 -5.56 2.90 16.39
C ILE A 189 -4.38 1.98 16.11
N CYS A 190 -3.23 2.52 15.67
CA CYS A 190 -2.03 1.74 15.41
C CYS A 190 -1.52 1.01 16.67
N ASN A 191 -1.55 1.66 17.83
CA ASN A 191 -1.19 1.04 19.11
C ASN A 191 -2.27 0.05 19.59
N GLU A 192 -3.55 0.45 19.54
CA GLU A 192 -4.66 -0.37 20.03
C GLU A 192 -4.84 -1.66 19.21
N VAL A 193 -4.63 -1.63 17.91
CA VAL A 193 -4.74 -2.83 17.07
C VAL A 193 -3.70 -3.90 17.46
N VAL A 194 -2.51 -3.49 17.86
CA VAL A 194 -1.45 -4.40 18.32
C VAL A 194 -1.80 -4.97 19.69
N ILE A 195 -2.35 -4.15 20.61
CA ILE A 195 -2.81 -4.58 21.93
C ILE A 195 -3.93 -5.61 21.77
N SER A 196 -4.94 -5.32 20.93
CA SER A 196 -6.07 -6.22 20.67
C SER A 196 -5.61 -7.53 20.00
N LEU A 197 -4.64 -7.45 19.10
CA LEU A 197 -4.05 -8.62 18.45
C LEU A 197 -3.33 -9.51 19.49
N ASN A 198 -2.51 -8.92 20.35
CA ASN A 198 -1.83 -9.63 21.45
C ASN A 198 -2.86 -10.29 22.39
N SER A 199 -3.90 -9.58 22.77
CA SER A 199 -5.00 -10.11 23.60
C SER A 199 -5.67 -11.31 22.95
N LYS A 200 -5.97 -11.22 21.64
CA LYS A 200 -6.62 -12.31 20.89
C LYS A 200 -5.75 -13.57 20.79
N PHE A 201 -4.44 -13.41 20.60
CA PHE A 201 -3.52 -14.55 20.58
C PHE A 201 -3.33 -15.17 21.95
N ARG A 202 -3.32 -14.35 23.02
CA ARG A 202 -3.29 -14.80 24.41
C ARG A 202 -4.54 -15.62 24.76
N GLU A 203 -5.73 -15.10 24.46
CA GLU A 203 -7.00 -15.81 24.66
C GLU A 203 -7.00 -17.18 23.98
N ARG A 204 -6.62 -17.22 22.71
CA ARG A 204 -6.54 -18.48 21.95
C ARG A 204 -5.52 -19.46 22.49
N ALA A 205 -4.41 -18.97 23.09
CA ALA A 205 -3.41 -19.82 23.70
C ALA A 205 -3.95 -20.45 24.99
N ILE A 206 -4.63 -19.66 25.83
CA ILE A 206 -5.28 -20.12 27.07
C ILE A 206 -6.39 -21.13 26.73
N GLU A 207 -7.31 -20.77 25.82
CA GLU A 207 -8.41 -21.65 25.41
C GLU A 207 -7.91 -23.01 24.93
N ARG A 208 -6.91 -23.01 24.05
CA ARG A 208 -6.31 -24.25 23.55
C ARG A 208 -5.66 -25.11 24.65
N ALA A 209 -4.99 -24.47 25.60
CA ALA A 209 -4.37 -25.18 26.71
C ALA A 209 -5.43 -25.79 27.63
N LEU A 210 -6.52 -25.08 27.92
CA LEU A 210 -7.63 -25.56 28.72
C LEU A 210 -8.36 -26.74 28.06
N LEU A 211 -8.65 -26.68 26.77
CA LEU A 211 -9.26 -27.77 26.01
C LEU A 211 -8.40 -29.04 26.03
N LYS A 212 -7.08 -28.88 25.88
CA LYS A 212 -6.14 -30.01 25.98
C LYS A 212 -6.05 -30.56 27.41
N GLU A 213 -6.08 -29.68 28.40
CA GLU A 213 -6.10 -30.09 29.82
C GLU A 213 -7.33 -30.97 30.12
N GLU A 214 -8.50 -30.55 29.66
CA GLU A 214 -9.76 -31.28 29.83
C GLU A 214 -9.68 -32.66 29.15
N TYR A 215 -9.24 -32.72 27.90
CA TYR A 215 -9.04 -33.98 27.17
C TYR A 215 -8.05 -34.91 27.88
N LEU A 216 -6.92 -34.39 28.36
CA LEU A 216 -5.91 -35.21 29.06
C LEU A 216 -6.44 -35.74 30.42
N LYS A 217 -7.26 -34.99 31.13
CA LYS A 217 -7.94 -35.46 32.37
C LYS A 217 -8.93 -36.59 32.08
N GLU A 218 -9.70 -36.45 31.01
CA GLU A 218 -10.63 -37.50 30.58
C GLU A 218 -9.88 -38.78 30.23
N GLU A 219 -8.81 -38.70 29.44
CA GLU A 219 -8.00 -39.83 29.03
C GLU A 219 -7.29 -40.52 30.23
N LEU A 220 -6.83 -39.70 31.18
CA LEU A 220 -6.23 -40.18 32.42
C LEU A 220 -7.22 -41.02 33.23
N SER A 221 -8.52 -40.66 33.26
CA SER A 221 -9.57 -41.43 33.97
C SER A 221 -9.85 -42.79 33.33
N LYS A 222 -9.67 -42.91 32.03
CA LYS A 222 -9.92 -44.15 31.25
C LYS A 222 -8.70 -45.10 31.22
N THR A 223 -7.51 -44.61 31.49
CA THR A 223 -6.27 -45.36 31.41
C THR A 223 -6.01 -46.15 32.70
N SER A 224 -5.75 -47.45 32.55
CA SER A 224 -5.39 -48.34 33.69
C SER A 224 -3.88 -48.57 33.81
N LEU A 225 -3.10 -48.41 32.72
CA LEU A 225 -1.67 -48.67 32.66
C LEU A 225 -0.87 -47.56 33.40
N SER A 226 -0.05 -47.97 34.36
CA SER A 226 0.75 -47.05 35.20
C SER A 226 1.68 -46.18 34.39
N ASP A 227 2.39 -46.76 33.42
CA ASP A 227 3.35 -46.01 32.60
C ASP A 227 2.67 -44.96 31.71
N MET A 228 1.50 -45.30 31.17
CA MET A 228 0.71 -44.35 30.37
C MET A 228 0.16 -43.20 31.25
N LYS A 229 -0.26 -43.50 32.48
CA LYS A 229 -0.66 -42.44 33.44
C LYS A 229 0.45 -41.44 33.70
N ASN A 230 1.68 -41.92 33.88
CA ASN A 230 2.85 -41.03 34.08
C ASN A 230 3.08 -40.08 32.89
N VAL A 231 2.94 -40.59 31.67
CA VAL A 231 3.05 -39.78 30.46
C VAL A 231 1.94 -38.74 30.41
N LEU A 232 0.68 -39.14 30.65
CA LEU A 232 -0.47 -38.22 30.68
C LEU A 232 -0.35 -37.16 31.76
N TYR A 233 0.13 -37.50 32.97
CA TYR A 233 0.41 -36.50 34.02
C TYR A 233 1.46 -35.48 33.56
N THR A 234 2.48 -35.93 32.90
CA THR A 234 3.55 -35.05 32.40
C THR A 234 3.04 -34.12 31.31
N MET A 235 2.21 -34.63 30.38
CA MET A 235 1.53 -33.78 29.37
C MET A 235 0.58 -32.79 30.01
N LEU A 236 -0.20 -33.19 31.02
CA LEU A 236 -1.11 -32.32 31.76
C LEU A 236 -0.37 -31.20 32.46
N GLN A 237 0.76 -31.51 33.12
CA GLN A 237 1.63 -30.50 33.72
C GLN A 237 2.16 -29.49 32.71
N ALA A 238 2.58 -29.95 31.52
CA ALA A 238 3.07 -29.10 30.46
C ALA A 238 1.98 -28.15 29.92
N GLU A 239 0.74 -28.64 29.71
CA GLU A 239 -0.36 -27.79 29.24
C GLU A 239 -0.81 -26.78 30.30
N LYS A 240 -0.82 -27.15 31.60
CA LYS A 240 -1.04 -26.21 32.71
C LYS A 240 0.02 -25.12 32.78
N GLN A 241 1.29 -25.48 32.56
CA GLN A 241 2.37 -24.50 32.52
C GLN A 241 2.20 -23.53 31.33
N LYS A 242 1.82 -24.03 30.16
CA LYS A 242 1.52 -23.18 29.00
C LYS A 242 0.35 -22.22 29.27
N ALA A 243 -0.75 -22.69 29.88
CA ALA A 243 -1.87 -21.86 30.25
C ALA A 243 -1.43 -20.75 31.24
N MET A 244 -0.60 -21.10 32.22
CA MET A 244 -0.09 -20.15 33.21
C MET A 244 0.83 -19.11 32.55
N LEU A 245 1.75 -19.53 31.68
CA LEU A 245 2.62 -18.63 30.94
C LEU A 245 1.82 -17.70 30.04
N ALA A 246 0.85 -18.24 29.27
CA ALA A 246 -0.03 -17.43 28.42
C ALA A 246 -0.79 -16.36 29.23
N ASN A 247 -1.18 -16.68 30.47
CA ASN A 247 -1.93 -15.74 31.32
C ASN A 247 -1.09 -14.55 31.78
N ILE A 248 0.22 -14.74 32.01
CA ILE A 248 1.13 -13.67 32.43
C ILE A 248 1.79 -12.93 31.27
N THR A 249 1.80 -13.54 30.07
CA THR A 249 2.42 -12.96 28.87
C THR A 249 1.48 -11.92 28.26
N LYS A 250 1.91 -10.65 28.24
CA LYS A 250 1.16 -9.57 27.60
C LYS A 250 1.35 -9.55 26.08
N ASN A 251 2.53 -9.93 25.61
CA ASN A 251 2.96 -9.84 24.23
C ASN A 251 2.90 -11.22 23.56
N ALA A 252 1.69 -11.71 23.28
CA ALA A 252 1.48 -13.06 22.76
C ALA A 252 1.70 -13.21 21.24
N ALA A 253 1.66 -12.11 20.51
CA ALA A 253 1.91 -12.06 19.07
C ALA A 253 3.13 -11.20 18.73
N PHE A 254 3.18 -9.99 19.29
CA PHE A 254 4.23 -9.02 19.04
C PHE A 254 4.72 -8.36 20.33
N GLU A 255 6.01 -8.13 20.41
CA GLU A 255 6.63 -7.21 21.36
C GLU A 255 6.79 -5.84 20.71
N VAL A 256 6.36 -4.78 21.40
CA VAL A 256 6.47 -3.41 20.90
C VAL A 256 7.88 -2.91 21.16
N ILE A 257 8.64 -2.64 20.08
CA ILE A 257 9.98 -2.05 20.13
C ILE A 257 9.88 -0.53 20.17
N ASP A 258 9.06 0.04 19.26
CA ASP A 258 8.82 1.49 19.20
C ASP A 258 7.32 1.73 18.97
N PRO A 259 6.62 2.37 19.96
CA PRO A 259 5.20 2.63 19.84
C PRO A 259 4.90 3.69 18.80
N ALA A 260 3.71 3.61 18.19
CA ALA A 260 3.27 4.62 17.24
C ALA A 260 3.07 5.98 17.94
N VAL A 261 3.77 6.98 17.41
CA VAL A 261 3.57 8.40 17.76
C VAL A 261 2.67 9.06 16.70
N SER A 262 2.34 10.34 16.93
CA SER A 262 1.48 11.09 16.00
C SER A 262 1.89 10.89 14.54
N GLY A 263 0.95 10.51 13.69
CA GLY A 263 1.22 10.13 12.31
C GLY A 263 1.91 11.22 11.49
N SER A 264 2.85 10.84 10.63
CA SER A 264 3.47 11.75 9.67
C SER A 264 2.59 11.92 8.43
N MET A 265 2.55 13.16 7.88
CA MET A 265 1.81 13.43 6.65
C MET A 265 2.52 12.75 5.46
N ILE A 266 1.81 11.85 4.76
CA ILE A 266 2.32 11.16 3.57
C ILE A 266 1.69 11.69 2.27
N LYS A 267 0.50 12.28 2.32
CA LYS A 267 -0.23 12.84 1.17
C LYS A 267 -0.96 14.12 1.58
N PRO A 268 -1.12 15.08 0.66
CA PRO A 268 -0.56 15.14 -0.69
C PRO A 268 0.94 15.50 -0.69
N ASN A 269 1.70 14.93 -1.62
CA ASN A 269 3.08 15.38 -1.83
C ASN A 269 3.04 16.71 -2.63
N ARG A 270 2.83 17.83 -1.92
CA ARG A 270 2.62 19.17 -2.50
C ARG A 270 3.72 19.56 -3.47
N LYS A 271 4.99 19.25 -3.12
CA LYS A 271 6.16 19.55 -3.98
C LYS A 271 6.10 18.82 -5.32
N LEU A 272 5.71 17.55 -5.30
CA LEU A 272 5.60 16.72 -6.50
C LEU A 272 4.44 17.15 -7.39
N ILE A 273 3.28 17.48 -6.80
CA ILE A 273 2.10 17.97 -7.54
C ILE A 273 2.42 19.27 -8.28
N VAL A 274 3.07 20.23 -7.59
CA VAL A 274 3.46 21.51 -8.19
C VAL A 274 4.51 21.33 -9.29
N ALA A 275 5.53 20.49 -9.06
CA ALA A 275 6.55 20.17 -10.05
C ALA A 275 5.93 19.53 -11.31
N LEU A 276 5.03 18.57 -11.12
CA LEU A 276 4.35 17.90 -12.23
C LEU A 276 3.44 18.88 -12.98
N GLY A 277 2.72 19.75 -12.27
CA GLY A 277 1.91 20.81 -12.86
C GLY A 277 2.73 21.77 -13.73
N GLY A 278 3.95 22.16 -13.28
CA GLY A 278 4.88 22.96 -14.05
C GLY A 278 5.38 22.27 -15.31
N VAL A 279 5.80 21.01 -15.20
CA VAL A 279 6.26 20.22 -16.36
C VAL A 279 5.14 20.01 -17.38
N CYS A 280 3.97 19.56 -16.94
CA CYS A 280 2.80 19.38 -17.81
C CYS A 280 2.37 20.70 -18.43
N GLY A 281 2.38 21.80 -17.67
CA GLY A 281 2.05 23.13 -18.17
C GLY A 281 3.03 23.59 -19.24
N GLY A 282 4.33 23.34 -19.08
CA GLY A 282 5.35 23.62 -20.10
C GLY A 282 5.11 22.86 -21.40
N PHE A 283 4.87 21.55 -21.31
CA PHE A 283 4.54 20.73 -22.48
C PHE A 283 3.26 21.19 -23.20
N LEU A 284 2.20 21.45 -22.43
CA LEU A 284 0.94 21.98 -22.98
C LEU A 284 1.14 23.35 -23.63
N GLY A 285 1.98 24.21 -23.04
CA GLY A 285 2.31 25.51 -23.60
C GLY A 285 3.04 25.39 -24.95
N ILE A 286 4.03 24.52 -25.07
CA ILE A 286 4.73 24.23 -26.32
C ILE A 286 3.76 23.68 -27.36
N PHE A 287 2.96 22.69 -26.99
CA PHE A 287 1.98 22.09 -27.89
C PHE A 287 0.95 23.11 -28.38
N ALA A 288 0.44 23.95 -27.50
CA ALA A 288 -0.52 24.99 -27.85
C ALA A 288 0.06 26.00 -28.87
N VAL A 289 1.34 26.37 -28.75
CA VAL A 289 2.02 27.25 -29.70
C VAL A 289 2.12 26.60 -31.07
N PHE A 290 2.56 25.35 -31.16
CA PHE A 290 2.63 24.63 -32.41
C PHE A 290 1.26 24.42 -33.05
N PHE A 291 0.28 24.07 -32.24
CA PHE A 291 -1.11 23.91 -32.74
C PHE A 291 -1.70 25.22 -33.26
N ALA A 292 -1.47 26.31 -32.56
CA ALA A 292 -1.92 27.65 -33.01
C ALA A 292 -1.23 28.06 -34.33
N GLN A 293 0.05 27.74 -34.50
CA GLN A 293 0.78 27.96 -35.73
C GLN A 293 0.26 27.12 -36.90
N PHE A 294 0.00 25.84 -36.62
CA PHE A 294 -0.61 24.94 -37.61
C PHE A 294 -1.95 25.46 -38.12
N LEU A 295 -2.83 25.87 -37.19
CA LEU A 295 -4.11 26.46 -37.56
C LEU A 295 -4.00 27.76 -38.35
N ARG A 296 -3.01 28.61 -38.06
CA ARG A 296 -2.74 29.83 -38.84
C ARG A 296 -2.29 29.51 -40.23
N LYS A 297 -1.42 28.51 -40.43
CA LYS A 297 -0.94 28.04 -41.73
C LYS A 297 -2.08 27.48 -42.56
N LEU A 298 -2.97 26.68 -42.01
CA LEU A 298 -4.16 26.20 -42.70
C LEU A 298 -5.10 27.32 -43.14
N LYS A 299 -5.27 28.36 -42.30
CA LYS A 299 -6.14 29.49 -42.64
C LYS A 299 -5.55 30.38 -43.76
N SER A 300 -4.23 30.53 -43.83
CA SER A 300 -3.57 31.28 -44.93
C SER A 300 -3.71 30.55 -46.28
N THR A 301 -3.54 29.23 -46.31
CA THR A 301 -3.69 28.41 -47.49
C THR A 301 -5.14 28.43 -48.05
N ASN A 302 -6.14 28.44 -47.18
CA ASN A 302 -7.54 28.55 -47.59
C ASN A 302 -7.94 29.97 -48.09
N SER A 303 -7.23 31.02 -47.62
CA SER A 303 -7.50 32.39 -48.07
C SER A 303 -6.95 32.65 -49.49
N GLU A 304 -5.84 32.00 -49.86
CA GLU A 304 -5.24 32.10 -51.20
C GLU A 304 -6.07 31.34 -52.27
N ALA A 305 -6.69 30.21 -51.86
CA ALA A 305 -7.57 29.44 -52.75
C ALA A 305 -8.87 30.16 -53.11
N THR A 306 -9.33 31.11 -52.30
CA THR A 306 -10.60 31.85 -52.54
C THR A 306 -10.40 33.13 -53.37
N THR A 307 -9.15 33.58 -53.59
CA THR A 307 -8.82 34.78 -54.39
C THR A 307 -8.54 34.47 -55.85
N HIS A 308 -8.43 33.21 -56.21
CA HIS A 308 -8.20 32.73 -57.60
C HIS A 308 -9.43 32.08 -58.29
N SER A 309 -10.64 32.27 -57.71
CA SER A 309 -11.89 31.73 -58.30
C SER A 309 -12.80 32.82 -58.87
#